data_1bf4677b16aacad49c5fd8230271f295
#
_entry.id   1bf4677b16aacad49c5fd8230271f295
#
_cell.length_a   1.000
_cell.length_b   1.000
_cell.length_c   1.000
_cell.angle_alpha   90.00
_cell.angle_beta   90.00
_cell.angle_gamma   90.00
#
_symmetry.space_group_name_H-M   'P 1'
#
loop_
_entity.id
_entity.type
_entity.pdbx_description
1 polymer ?
#
loop_
_entity_poly.entity_id
_entity_poly.type
_entity_poly.pdbx_seq_one_letter_code
_entity_poly.pdbx_strand_id
1 'polypeptide(L)'
;MKADKIYLVGFMAAGKTTVARALAKRLGWEAVDIDEVIERRERQTVAEIFSKRGEGYFRAAERQALNEHVSKRHLVVATGGGTFVDTQNRATINADGASVWLDVPLERLIDRVPADGRRPLAADRAGFERLYYQRRAAYEQAHVRLDAGRASVDALVEQLVDWLEH
;
A
#
# COMPACT_ATOMS: atom_id res chain seq x y z
N MET A 1 22.69 5.23 0.04
CA MET A 1 21.30 5.08 -0.43
C MET A 1 20.51 6.34 -0.17
N LYS A 2 19.56 6.64 -1.04
CA LYS A 2 18.68 7.81 -0.90
C LYS A 2 17.74 7.72 0.28
N ALA A 3 17.37 6.53 0.69
CA ALA A 3 16.46 6.28 1.79
C ALA A 3 16.78 4.94 2.45
N ASP A 4 16.44 4.81 3.72
CA ASP A 4 16.60 3.57 4.47
C ASP A 4 15.25 2.96 4.84
N LYS A 5 14.18 3.46 4.21
CA LYS A 5 12.82 2.96 4.41
C LYS A 5 11.96 3.31 3.21
N ILE A 6 11.18 2.35 2.75
CA ILE A 6 10.27 2.50 1.61
C ILE A 6 8.84 2.23 2.06
N TYR A 7 7.92 3.09 1.67
CA TYR A 7 6.49 2.87 1.79
C TYR A 7 5.90 2.68 0.40
N LEU A 8 5.29 1.52 0.15
CA LEU A 8 4.59 1.27 -1.11
C LEU A 8 3.14 1.71 -0.96
N VAL A 9 2.73 2.61 -1.81
CA VAL A 9 1.37 3.14 -1.84
C VAL A 9 0.73 2.86 -3.19
N GLY A 10 -0.58 2.89 -3.23
CA GLY A 10 -1.32 2.63 -4.45
C GLY A 10 -2.64 1.94 -4.16
N PHE A 11 -3.41 1.74 -5.22
CA PHE A 11 -4.75 1.20 -5.13
C PHE A 11 -4.75 -0.26 -4.68
N MET A 12 -5.89 -0.75 -4.22
CA MET A 12 -6.02 -2.17 -3.87
C MET A 12 -5.66 -3.06 -5.05
N ALA A 13 -5.07 -4.20 -4.80
CA ALA A 13 -4.61 -5.17 -5.80
C ALA A 13 -3.47 -4.68 -6.71
N ALA A 14 -2.82 -3.57 -6.40
CA ALA A 14 -1.68 -3.08 -7.17
C ALA A 14 -0.40 -3.94 -7.02
N GLY A 15 -0.38 -4.86 -6.05
CA GLY A 15 0.78 -5.74 -5.85
C GLY A 15 1.74 -5.26 -4.78
N LYS A 16 1.34 -4.34 -3.93
CA LYS A 16 2.19 -3.73 -2.90
C LYS A 16 2.85 -4.76 -1.99
N THR A 17 2.10 -5.71 -1.48
CA THR A 17 2.62 -6.73 -0.56
C THR A 17 3.66 -7.61 -1.22
N THR A 18 3.39 -8.06 -2.44
CA THR A 18 4.31 -8.91 -3.21
C THR A 18 5.62 -8.19 -3.49
N VAL A 19 5.53 -6.93 -3.95
CA VAL A 19 6.71 -6.10 -4.21
C VAL A 19 7.46 -5.80 -2.92
N ALA A 20 6.76 -5.50 -1.84
CA ALA A 20 7.38 -5.22 -0.54
C ALA A 20 8.24 -6.39 -0.07
N ARG A 21 7.70 -7.60 -0.12
CA ARG A 21 8.43 -8.81 0.30
C ARG A 21 9.65 -9.07 -0.58
N ALA A 22 9.49 -8.93 -1.89
CA ALA A 22 10.59 -9.15 -2.83
C ALA A 22 11.70 -8.09 -2.67
N LEU A 23 11.32 -6.83 -2.53
CA LEU A 23 12.28 -5.74 -2.33
C LEU A 23 13.03 -5.89 -1.02
N ALA A 24 12.32 -6.17 0.07
CA ALA A 24 12.93 -6.37 1.38
C ALA A 24 13.96 -7.51 1.35
N LYS A 25 13.60 -8.62 0.73
CA LYS A 25 14.52 -9.75 0.56
C LYS A 25 15.76 -9.34 -0.23
N ARG A 26 15.58 -8.60 -1.30
CA ARG A 26 16.68 -8.13 -2.16
C ARG A 26 17.64 -7.20 -1.40
N LEU A 27 17.11 -6.38 -0.50
CA LEU A 27 17.87 -5.40 0.27
C LEU A 27 18.40 -5.92 1.61
N GLY A 28 17.94 -7.10 2.05
CA GLY A 28 18.23 -7.59 3.40
C GLY A 28 17.48 -6.82 4.48
N TRP A 29 16.34 -6.24 4.14
CA TRP A 29 15.46 -5.50 5.04
C TRP A 29 14.26 -6.37 5.46
N GLU A 30 13.42 -5.85 6.34
CA GLU A 30 12.15 -6.49 6.70
C GLU A 30 11.01 -5.92 5.88
N ALA A 31 9.99 -6.74 5.64
CA ALA A 31 8.75 -6.31 5.01
C ALA A 31 7.62 -6.29 6.04
N VAL A 32 6.81 -5.24 5.99
CA VAL A 32 5.62 -5.10 6.84
C VAL A 32 4.44 -4.76 5.94
N ASP A 33 3.31 -5.44 6.15
CA ASP A 33 2.05 -5.11 5.50
C ASP A 33 1.10 -4.61 6.58
N ILE A 34 0.66 -3.35 6.47
CA ILE A 34 -0.18 -2.72 7.49
C ILE A 34 -1.52 -3.45 7.65
N ASP A 35 -2.14 -3.86 6.56
CA ASP A 35 -3.41 -4.61 6.64
C ASP A 35 -3.21 -5.94 7.38
N GLU A 36 -2.11 -6.65 7.12
CA GLU A 36 -1.81 -7.90 7.82
C GLU A 36 -1.58 -7.70 9.33
N VAL A 37 -0.93 -6.59 9.69
CA VAL A 37 -0.73 -6.23 11.11
C VAL A 37 -2.07 -6.07 11.80
N ILE A 38 -2.99 -5.35 11.16
CA ILE A 38 -4.33 -5.11 11.71
C ILE A 38 -5.10 -6.42 11.80
N GLU A 39 -5.10 -7.21 10.73
CA GLU A 39 -5.83 -8.49 10.71
C GLU A 39 -5.36 -9.45 11.80
N ARG A 40 -4.06 -9.51 12.04
CA ARG A 40 -3.52 -10.35 13.13
C ARG A 40 -3.94 -9.88 14.51
N ARG A 41 -3.95 -8.56 14.74
CA ARG A 41 -4.36 -8.00 16.04
C ARG A 41 -5.83 -8.19 16.32
N GLU A 42 -6.65 -7.95 15.32
CA GLU A 42 -8.10 -8.02 15.44
C GLU A 42 -8.62 -9.46 15.32
N ARG A 43 -7.80 -10.37 14.82
CA ARG A 43 -8.18 -11.77 14.51
C ARG A 43 -9.38 -11.80 13.56
N GLN A 44 -9.42 -10.86 12.64
CA GLN A 44 -10.48 -10.69 11.64
C GLN A 44 -9.88 -10.18 10.36
N THR A 45 -10.52 -10.47 9.22
CA THR A 45 -10.14 -9.87 7.95
C THR A 45 -10.54 -8.40 7.91
N VAL A 46 -9.94 -7.64 7.01
CA VAL A 46 -10.33 -6.23 6.79
C VAL A 46 -11.83 -6.14 6.48
N ALA A 47 -12.36 -7.05 5.64
CA ALA A 47 -13.78 -7.08 5.32
C ALA A 47 -14.65 -7.28 6.56
N GLU A 48 -14.25 -8.19 7.46
CA GLU A 48 -14.97 -8.44 8.70
C GLU A 48 -14.94 -7.23 9.64
N ILE A 49 -13.79 -6.55 9.72
CA ILE A 49 -13.65 -5.34 10.53
C ILE A 49 -14.60 -4.24 10.03
N PHE A 50 -14.61 -4.01 8.69
CA PHE A 50 -15.54 -3.04 8.10
C PHE A 50 -16.99 -3.38 8.39
N SER A 51 -17.36 -4.66 8.24
CA SER A 51 -18.73 -5.12 8.46
C SER A 51 -19.17 -5.00 9.90
N LYS A 52 -18.31 -5.36 10.84
CA LYS A 52 -18.66 -5.44 12.27
C LYS A 52 -18.40 -4.16 13.06
N ARG A 53 -17.36 -3.42 12.67
CA ARG A 53 -16.89 -2.26 13.44
C ARG A 53 -16.96 -0.95 12.66
N GLY A 54 -17.09 -1.01 11.33
CA GLY A 54 -17.19 0.16 10.47
C GLY A 54 -15.85 0.73 10.04
N GLU A 55 -15.91 1.64 9.07
CA GLU A 55 -14.71 2.25 8.48
C GLU A 55 -13.92 3.08 9.49
N GLY A 56 -14.60 3.85 10.35
CA GLY A 56 -13.92 4.69 11.34
C GLY A 56 -13.03 3.89 12.28
N TYR A 57 -13.51 2.73 12.73
CA TYR A 57 -12.71 1.83 13.57
C TYR A 57 -11.48 1.33 12.82
N PHE A 58 -11.65 0.90 11.56
CA PHE A 58 -10.53 0.42 10.75
C PHE A 58 -9.50 1.52 10.54
N ARG A 59 -9.93 2.75 10.23
CA ARG A 59 -9.01 3.86 10.00
C ARG A 59 -8.20 4.22 11.26
N ALA A 60 -8.82 4.12 12.44
CA ALA A 60 -8.10 4.31 13.69
C ALA A 60 -7.05 3.23 13.92
N ALA A 61 -7.40 1.97 13.64
CA ALA A 61 -6.47 0.83 13.74
C ALA A 61 -5.31 0.97 12.73
N GLU A 62 -5.62 1.41 11.53
CA GLU A 62 -4.63 1.66 10.47
C GLU A 62 -3.64 2.74 10.89
N ARG A 63 -4.12 3.85 11.43
CA ARG A 63 -3.26 4.94 11.91
C ARG A 63 -2.36 4.47 13.03
N GLN A 64 -2.91 3.69 13.97
CA GLN A 64 -2.13 3.13 15.07
C GLN A 64 -1.03 2.19 14.56
N ALA A 65 -1.37 1.29 13.66
CA ALA A 65 -0.40 0.35 13.08
C ALA A 65 0.71 1.09 12.32
N LEU A 66 0.35 2.12 11.57
CA LEU A 66 1.32 2.95 10.86
C LEU A 66 2.27 3.64 11.85
N ASN A 67 1.73 4.28 12.87
CA ASN A 67 2.52 5.05 13.83
C ASN A 67 3.47 4.17 14.63
N GLU A 68 3.12 2.92 14.88
CA GLU A 68 4.00 1.99 15.58
C GLU A 68 5.25 1.63 14.79
N HIS A 69 5.22 1.79 13.47
CA HIS A 69 6.35 1.49 12.61
C HIS A 69 7.16 2.73 12.22
N VAL A 70 6.71 3.93 12.63
CA VAL A 70 7.47 5.17 12.41
C VAL A 70 8.79 5.08 13.17
N SER A 71 9.85 5.61 12.57
CA SER A 71 11.21 5.61 13.10
C SER A 71 11.95 4.26 13.07
N LYS A 72 11.28 3.16 12.74
CA LYS A 72 11.97 1.90 12.47
C LYS A 72 12.63 2.00 11.09
N ARG A 73 13.88 1.56 11.01
CA ARG A 73 14.66 1.67 9.76
C ARG A 73 14.81 0.33 9.07
N HIS A 74 15.22 0.37 7.82
CA HIS A 74 15.44 -0.82 6.98
C HIS A 74 14.17 -1.67 6.84
N LEU A 75 13.06 -0.99 6.55
CA LEU A 75 11.76 -1.61 6.32
C LEU A 75 11.24 -1.27 4.93
N VAL A 76 10.53 -2.21 4.32
CA VAL A 76 9.63 -1.95 3.21
C VAL A 76 8.21 -2.16 3.73
N VAL A 77 7.42 -1.10 3.74
CA VAL A 77 6.06 -1.10 4.29
C VAL A 77 5.05 -1.07 3.14
N ALA A 78 4.23 -2.11 3.04
CA ALA A 78 3.08 -2.11 2.15
C ALA A 78 1.90 -1.51 2.89
N THR A 79 1.34 -0.43 2.36
CA THR A 79 0.18 0.24 2.96
C THR A 79 -1.11 -0.29 2.37
N GLY A 80 -2.24 -0.05 3.03
CA GLY A 80 -3.56 -0.32 2.48
C GLY A 80 -3.92 0.70 1.40
N GLY A 81 -4.95 0.41 0.62
CA GLY A 81 -5.36 1.29 -0.48
C GLY A 81 -5.76 2.69 -0.04
N GLY A 82 -6.24 2.85 1.19
CA GLY A 82 -6.67 4.15 1.72
C GLY A 82 -5.69 4.82 2.65
N THR A 83 -4.61 4.14 3.05
CA THR A 83 -3.68 4.68 4.05
C THR A 83 -3.11 6.03 3.64
N PHE A 84 -2.61 6.13 2.42
CA PHE A 84 -1.96 7.34 1.90
C PHE A 84 -2.95 8.44 1.50
N VAL A 85 -4.23 8.11 1.41
CA VAL A 85 -5.29 9.07 1.09
C VAL A 85 -5.54 10.01 2.26
N ASP A 86 -5.39 9.51 3.48
CA ASP A 86 -5.50 10.33 4.69
C ASP A 86 -4.34 11.33 4.74
N THR A 87 -4.66 12.61 4.90
CA THR A 87 -3.66 13.69 4.88
C THR A 87 -2.60 13.55 5.96
N GLN A 88 -3.00 13.15 7.18
CA GLN A 88 -2.06 12.96 8.29
C GLN A 88 -1.15 11.76 8.05
N ASN A 89 -1.72 10.65 7.60
CA ASN A 89 -0.92 9.46 7.28
C ASN A 89 0.09 9.77 6.17
N ARG A 90 -0.34 10.51 5.16
CA ARG A 90 0.53 10.89 4.04
C ARG A 90 1.69 11.76 4.52
N ALA A 91 1.42 12.74 5.39
CA ALA A 91 2.48 13.57 5.96
C ALA A 91 3.46 12.74 6.80
N THR A 92 2.96 11.82 7.61
CA THR A 92 3.77 10.92 8.41
C THR A 92 4.66 10.05 7.53
N ILE A 93 4.09 9.43 6.51
CA ILE A 93 4.81 8.56 5.57
C ILE A 93 5.92 9.35 4.86
N ASN A 94 5.57 10.49 4.29
CA ASN A 94 6.52 11.28 3.50
C ASN A 94 7.65 11.89 4.35
N ALA A 95 7.41 12.09 5.64
CA ALA A 95 8.45 12.55 6.55
C ALA A 95 9.35 11.42 7.06
N ASP A 96 8.84 10.19 7.12
CA ASP A 96 9.54 9.05 7.71
C ASP A 96 10.35 8.22 6.71
N GLY A 97 9.95 8.19 5.46
CA GLY A 97 10.62 7.38 4.44
C GLY A 97 10.32 7.84 3.04
N ALA A 98 10.68 7.04 2.06
CA ALA A 98 10.37 7.31 0.66
C ALA A 98 9.08 6.60 0.29
N SER A 99 8.09 7.37 -0.17
CA SER A 99 6.85 6.80 -0.67
C SER A 99 6.96 6.52 -2.17
N VAL A 100 6.52 5.34 -2.57
CA VAL A 100 6.57 4.85 -3.95
C VAL A 100 5.16 4.43 -4.36
N TRP A 101 4.62 5.09 -5.37
CA TRP A 101 3.32 4.75 -5.91
C TRP A 101 3.46 3.69 -7.00
N LEU A 102 2.86 2.52 -6.78
CA LEU A 102 2.73 1.49 -7.80
C LEU A 102 1.47 1.80 -8.61
N ASP A 103 1.67 2.42 -9.76
CA ASP A 103 0.57 2.87 -10.63
C ASP A 103 0.19 1.76 -11.62
N VAL A 104 -0.99 1.16 -11.40
CA VAL A 104 -1.52 0.09 -12.24
C VAL A 104 -2.80 0.60 -12.90
N PRO A 105 -2.98 0.40 -14.22
CA PRO A 105 -4.21 0.81 -14.90
C PRO A 105 -5.44 0.12 -14.32
N LEU A 106 -6.56 0.83 -14.35
CA LEU A 106 -7.82 0.36 -13.77
C LEU A 106 -8.23 -1.02 -14.30
N GLU A 107 -8.11 -1.24 -15.60
CA GLU A 107 -8.52 -2.51 -16.25
C GLU A 107 -7.76 -3.70 -15.67
N ARG A 108 -6.48 -3.52 -15.37
CA ARG A 108 -5.66 -4.59 -14.78
C ARG A 108 -6.01 -4.83 -13.32
N LEU A 109 -6.35 -3.76 -12.61
CA LEU A 109 -6.77 -3.89 -11.21
C LEU A 109 -8.10 -4.63 -11.10
N ILE A 110 -9.05 -4.36 -11.99
CA ILE A 110 -10.34 -5.04 -12.03
C ILE A 110 -10.13 -6.55 -12.20
N ASP A 111 -9.22 -6.95 -13.09
CA ASP A 111 -8.94 -8.37 -13.33
C ASP A 111 -8.29 -9.07 -12.13
N ARG A 112 -7.61 -8.32 -11.27
CA ARG A 112 -6.89 -8.85 -10.11
C ARG A 112 -7.75 -8.98 -8.85
N VAL A 113 -8.87 -8.26 -8.78
CA VAL A 113 -9.70 -8.25 -7.58
C VAL A 113 -10.50 -9.55 -7.50
N PRO A 114 -10.39 -10.30 -6.37
CA PRO A 114 -11.18 -11.52 -6.20
C PRO A 114 -12.67 -11.23 -6.13
N ALA A 115 -13.48 -12.10 -6.73
CA ALA A 115 -14.93 -11.98 -6.69
C ALA A 115 -15.54 -12.39 -5.35
N ASP A 116 -14.74 -12.86 -4.41
CA ASP A 116 -15.17 -13.41 -3.12
C ASP A 116 -15.49 -12.36 -2.04
N GLY A 117 -15.37 -11.09 -2.36
CA GLY A 117 -15.72 -10.01 -1.44
C GLY A 117 -14.73 -9.75 -0.33
N ARG A 118 -13.51 -10.29 -0.39
CA ARG A 118 -12.48 -10.01 0.60
C ARG A 118 -12.09 -8.53 0.67
N ARG A 119 -12.37 -7.78 -0.40
CA ARG A 119 -12.19 -6.33 -0.44
C ARG A 119 -13.56 -5.68 -0.64
N PRO A 120 -14.19 -5.16 0.42
CA PRO A 120 -15.60 -4.75 0.38
C PRO A 120 -15.91 -3.69 -0.68
N LEU A 121 -14.95 -2.84 -1.03
CA LEU A 121 -15.17 -1.77 -2.01
C LEU A 121 -15.10 -2.26 -3.46
N ALA A 122 -14.70 -3.50 -3.70
CA ALA A 122 -14.58 -4.06 -5.05
C ALA A 122 -15.86 -4.74 -5.54
N ALA A 123 -16.88 -4.90 -4.69
CA ALA A 123 -18.14 -5.55 -5.07
C ALA A 123 -18.96 -4.74 -6.07
N ASP A 124 -18.80 -3.41 -6.09
CA ASP A 124 -19.48 -2.50 -6.99
C ASP A 124 -18.46 -1.92 -7.99
N ARG A 125 -18.58 -2.33 -9.27
CA ARG A 125 -17.64 -1.88 -10.31
C ARG A 125 -17.65 -0.36 -10.51
N ALA A 126 -18.82 0.27 -10.53
CA ALA A 126 -18.92 1.70 -10.70
C ALA A 126 -18.32 2.45 -9.51
N GLY A 127 -18.55 1.95 -8.30
CA GLY A 127 -17.94 2.47 -7.08
C GLY A 127 -16.43 2.27 -7.08
N PHE A 128 -15.95 1.13 -7.57
CA PHE A 128 -14.54 0.83 -7.71
C PHE A 128 -13.84 1.85 -8.62
N GLU A 129 -14.44 2.15 -9.78
CA GLU A 129 -13.90 3.13 -10.72
C GLU A 129 -13.86 4.55 -10.10
N ARG A 130 -14.95 4.97 -9.44
CA ARG A 130 -14.99 6.27 -8.77
C ARG A 130 -13.89 6.37 -7.73
N LEU A 131 -13.72 5.34 -6.93
CA LEU A 131 -12.72 5.30 -5.88
C LEU A 131 -11.29 5.38 -6.47
N TYR A 132 -11.05 4.65 -7.55
CA TYR A 132 -9.77 4.68 -8.24
C TYR A 132 -9.39 6.10 -8.67
N TYR A 133 -10.29 6.79 -9.36
CA TYR A 133 -10.01 8.14 -9.84
C TYR A 133 -9.91 9.15 -8.70
N GLN A 134 -10.72 9.02 -7.67
CA GLN A 134 -10.66 9.90 -6.50
C GLN A 134 -9.33 9.79 -5.76
N ARG A 135 -8.79 8.58 -5.65
CA ARG A 135 -7.58 8.32 -4.88
C ARG A 135 -6.30 8.70 -5.61
N ARG A 136 -6.32 8.78 -6.92
CA ARG A 136 -5.12 9.09 -7.72
C ARG A 136 -4.46 10.41 -7.30
N ALA A 137 -5.23 11.42 -6.99
CA ALA A 137 -4.69 12.72 -6.57
C ALA A 137 -3.80 12.60 -5.32
N ALA A 138 -4.19 11.71 -4.38
CA ALA A 138 -3.37 11.46 -3.21
C ALA A 138 -2.08 10.71 -3.56
N TYR A 139 -2.19 9.66 -4.38
CA TYR A 139 -1.01 8.87 -4.76
C TYR A 139 0.02 9.70 -5.53
N GLU A 140 -0.42 10.69 -6.30
CA GLU A 140 0.48 11.59 -7.03
C GLU A 140 1.42 12.37 -6.10
N GLN A 141 1.13 12.44 -4.81
CA GLN A 141 1.98 13.09 -3.83
C GLN A 141 3.08 12.19 -3.27
N ALA A 142 3.21 10.97 -3.78
CA ALA A 142 4.32 10.09 -3.45
C ALA A 142 5.63 10.66 -4.03
N HIS A 143 6.74 10.30 -3.40
CA HIS A 143 8.05 10.75 -3.86
C HIS A 143 8.43 10.17 -5.22
N VAL A 144 8.01 8.94 -5.50
CA VAL A 144 8.33 8.22 -6.74
C VAL A 144 7.06 7.58 -7.28
N ARG A 145 6.88 7.63 -8.60
CA ARG A 145 5.84 6.88 -9.29
C ARG A 145 6.48 5.81 -10.17
N LEU A 146 6.05 4.57 -10.03
CA LEU A 146 6.45 3.48 -10.92
C LEU A 146 5.26 3.02 -11.75
N ASP A 147 5.46 2.90 -13.06
CA ASP A 147 4.48 2.27 -13.93
C ASP A 147 4.54 0.75 -13.69
N ALA A 148 3.56 0.24 -12.98
CA ALA A 148 3.51 -1.16 -12.56
C ALA A 148 2.51 -2.00 -13.37
N GLY A 149 1.94 -1.43 -14.43
CA GLY A 149 0.89 -2.10 -15.20
C GLY A 149 1.34 -3.37 -15.90
N ARG A 150 2.54 -3.38 -16.43
CA ARG A 150 3.09 -4.50 -17.21
C ARG A 150 4.41 -5.04 -16.67
N ALA A 151 4.98 -4.37 -15.71
CA ALA A 151 6.27 -4.76 -15.16
C ALA A 151 6.15 -5.99 -14.28
N SER A 152 7.14 -6.86 -14.34
CA SER A 152 7.25 -7.99 -13.41
C SER A 152 7.65 -7.47 -12.04
N VAL A 153 7.42 -8.28 -11.00
CA VAL A 153 7.87 -7.96 -9.64
C VAL A 153 9.39 -7.73 -9.63
N ASP A 154 10.15 -8.59 -10.29
CA ASP A 154 11.61 -8.46 -10.36
C ASP A 154 12.05 -7.16 -11.02
N ALA A 155 11.37 -6.75 -12.10
CA ALA A 155 11.68 -5.50 -12.78
C ALA A 155 11.41 -4.30 -11.88
N LEU A 156 10.29 -4.30 -11.14
CA LEU A 156 9.97 -3.22 -10.20
C LEU A 156 10.98 -3.16 -9.06
N VAL A 157 11.38 -4.30 -8.55
CA VAL A 157 12.39 -4.39 -7.48
C VAL A 157 13.72 -3.78 -7.96
N GLU A 158 14.18 -4.16 -9.15
CA GLU A 158 15.44 -3.62 -9.67
C GLU A 158 15.36 -2.12 -9.96
N GLN A 159 14.21 -1.62 -10.43
CA GLN A 159 14.00 -0.18 -10.59
C GLN A 159 14.13 0.56 -9.25
N LEU A 160 13.58 -0.02 -8.18
CA LEU A 160 13.65 0.59 -6.85
C LEU A 160 15.05 0.53 -6.25
N VAL A 161 15.76 -0.58 -6.45
CA VAL A 161 17.16 -0.70 -6.02
C VAL A 161 18.02 0.34 -6.74
N ASP A 162 17.83 0.47 -8.04
CA ASP A 162 18.56 1.47 -8.85
C ASP A 162 18.27 2.89 -8.36
N TRP A 163 16.99 3.20 -8.11
CA TRP A 163 16.61 4.51 -7.59
C TRP A 163 17.24 4.79 -6.23
N LEU A 164 17.29 3.79 -5.33
CA LEU A 164 17.89 3.95 -4.00
C LEU A 164 19.38 4.26 -4.06
N GLU A 165 20.08 3.69 -5.04
CA GLU A 165 21.52 3.83 -5.17
C GLU A 165 21.96 5.07 -5.95
N HIS A 166 21.10 5.64 -6.73
CA HIS A 166 21.39 6.77 -7.63
C HIS A 166 20.42 7.93 -7.44
#